data_e8d6870d4f45d1a00e37816df22ec733
#
_entry.id   e8d6870d4f45d1a00e37816df22ec733
#
_cell.length_a   1.000
_cell.length_b   1.000
_cell.length_c   1.000
_cell.angle_alpha   90.00
_cell.angle_beta   90.00
_cell.angle_gamma   90.00
#
_symmetry.space_group_name_H-M   'P 1'
#
loop_
_entity.id
_entity.type
_entity.pdbx_description
1 polymer ?
#
loop_
_entity_poly.entity_id
_entity_poly.type
_entity_poly.pdbx_seq_one_letter_code
_entity_poly.pdbx_strand_id
1 'polypeptide(L)'
;TMTIPGRASSLQAAISTVKPTQKERESSVKIKLSVLESVVKGKRIVLVDDSIVRGTTISNLITMLRKAGATEVHVRISSPPFLYPCYFGTDVPSNKQLIASSHSTEEIRQQIGADSLGYMPIDELQNMVGDLPICRACFDSHYPMEVPKQDISALLES
;
A
#
# COMPACT_ATOMS: atom_id res chain seq x y z
N THR A 1 17.22 -26.36 -3.33
CA THR A 1 17.95 -25.47 -2.40
C THR A 1 18.49 -24.32 -3.22
N MET A 2 17.83 -23.18 -3.18
CA MET A 2 18.25 -21.99 -3.93
C MET A 2 18.78 -20.98 -2.92
N THR A 3 20.07 -20.84 -2.87
CA THR A 3 20.78 -19.90 -1.99
C THR A 3 20.74 -18.52 -2.64
N ILE A 4 20.13 -17.55 -2.01
CA ILE A 4 20.15 -16.14 -2.45
C ILE A 4 21.32 -15.46 -1.73
N PRO A 5 22.41 -15.10 -2.43
CA PRO A 5 23.44 -14.26 -1.84
C PRO A 5 23.09 -12.79 -2.09
N GLY A 6 22.83 -12.03 -1.06
CA GLY A 6 22.66 -10.60 -1.14
C GLY A 6 21.97 -10.07 0.10
N ARG A 7 22.72 -9.40 0.97
CA ARG A 7 22.18 -8.65 2.11
C ARG A 7 21.05 -7.72 1.65
N ALA A 8 19.83 -8.03 2.04
CA ALA A 8 18.74 -7.07 2.05
C ALA A 8 19.09 -6.02 3.14
N SER A 9 19.65 -4.89 2.74
CA SER A 9 19.69 -3.71 3.62
C SER A 9 18.25 -3.20 3.71
N SER A 10 17.64 -3.36 4.88
CA SER A 10 16.30 -2.91 5.17
C SER A 10 16.22 -1.39 5.02
N LEU A 11 15.50 -0.93 4.02
CA LEU A 11 15.17 0.49 3.80
C LEU A 11 14.15 1.03 4.85
N GLN A 12 13.80 0.22 5.82
CA GLN A 12 12.76 0.47 6.82
C GLN A 12 13.13 1.53 7.87
N ALA A 13 14.38 1.97 7.94
CA ALA A 13 14.86 2.92 8.94
C ALA A 13 14.61 4.41 8.62
N ALA A 14 13.93 4.75 7.51
CA ALA A 14 13.83 6.14 7.03
C ALA A 14 12.42 6.74 7.02
N ILE A 15 11.41 6.07 7.56
CA ILE A 15 10.06 6.64 7.71
C ILE A 15 9.81 6.96 9.18
N SER A 16 10.47 8.00 9.68
CA SER A 16 10.17 8.60 10.97
C SER A 16 9.16 9.73 10.78
N THR A 17 8.00 9.59 11.39
CA THR A 17 6.92 10.57 11.44
C THR A 17 7.29 11.78 12.31
N VAL A 18 7.83 12.82 11.69
CA VAL A 18 7.83 14.18 12.26
C VAL A 18 6.97 15.03 11.35
N LYS A 19 6.02 15.81 11.90
CA LYS A 19 5.18 16.76 11.13
C LYS A 19 6.02 17.99 10.77
N PRO A 20 6.58 18.08 9.56
CA PRO A 20 7.34 19.26 9.12
C PRO A 20 6.43 20.28 8.46
N THR A 21 6.86 21.55 8.46
CA THR A 21 6.25 22.60 7.63
C THR A 21 6.31 22.23 6.14
N GLN A 22 5.47 22.91 5.31
CA GLN A 22 5.42 22.65 3.86
C GLN A 22 6.83 22.70 3.21
N LYS A 23 7.64 23.67 3.62
CA LYS A 23 9.01 23.88 3.11
C LYS A 23 9.98 22.79 3.60
N GLU A 24 9.81 22.30 4.80
CA GLU A 24 10.60 21.19 5.37
C GLU A 24 10.20 19.85 4.75
N ARG A 25 8.92 19.67 4.35
CA ARG A 25 8.47 18.49 3.61
C ARG A 25 9.12 18.41 2.24
N GLU A 26 9.16 19.52 1.50
CA GLU A 26 9.81 19.58 0.18
C GLU A 26 11.33 19.35 0.27
N SER A 27 11.98 19.92 1.30
CA SER A 27 13.41 19.72 1.56
C SER A 27 13.71 18.29 2.02
N SER A 28 12.90 17.73 2.91
CA SER A 28 13.04 16.35 3.38
C SER A 28 12.80 15.33 2.27
N VAL A 29 11.87 15.61 1.35
CA VAL A 29 11.63 14.78 0.16
C VAL A 29 12.82 14.82 -0.77
N LYS A 30 13.42 16.00 -1.02
CA LYS A 30 14.64 16.13 -1.84
C LYS A 30 15.84 15.38 -1.26
N ILE A 31 16.05 15.46 0.05
CA ILE A 31 17.13 14.75 0.74
C ILE A 31 16.93 13.23 0.66
N LYS A 32 15.72 12.76 0.89
CA LYS A 32 15.37 11.32 0.77
C LYS A 32 15.54 10.82 -0.66
N LEU A 33 15.18 11.61 -1.67
CA LEU A 33 15.39 11.28 -3.08
C LEU A 33 16.88 11.20 -3.45
N SER A 34 17.74 12.06 -2.93
CA SER A 34 19.19 12.01 -3.18
C SER A 34 19.83 10.74 -2.61
N VAL A 35 19.39 10.31 -1.43
CA VAL A 35 19.84 9.05 -0.82
C VAL A 35 19.36 7.85 -1.62
N LEU A 36 18.12 7.89 -2.11
CA LEU A 36 17.53 6.82 -2.91
C LEU A 36 18.17 6.70 -4.29
N GLU A 37 18.57 7.80 -4.93
CA GLU A 37 19.18 7.77 -6.27
C GLU A 37 20.42 6.89 -6.31
N SER A 38 21.32 7.00 -5.35
CA SER A 38 22.55 6.19 -5.28
C SER A 38 22.28 4.70 -5.10
N VAL A 39 21.13 4.34 -4.48
CA VAL A 39 20.73 2.96 -4.20
C VAL A 39 19.90 2.37 -5.35
N VAL A 40 19.10 3.20 -6.00
CA VAL A 40 18.00 2.80 -6.89
C VAL A 40 18.39 2.87 -8.37
N LYS A 41 19.30 3.79 -8.74
CA LYS A 41 19.69 4.05 -10.14
C LYS A 41 20.16 2.79 -10.86
N GLY A 42 19.51 2.49 -11.99
CA GLY A 42 19.79 1.31 -12.81
C GLY A 42 19.34 -0.01 -12.18
N LYS A 43 18.56 0.01 -11.10
CA LYS A 43 18.10 -1.20 -10.40
C LYS A 43 16.64 -1.53 -10.74
N ARG A 44 16.32 -2.81 -10.63
CA ARG A 44 14.96 -3.34 -10.53
C ARG A 44 14.57 -3.35 -9.06
N ILE A 45 13.47 -2.71 -8.71
CA ILE A 45 13.03 -2.51 -7.33
C ILE A 45 11.81 -3.39 -7.05
N VAL A 46 11.81 -4.07 -5.92
CA VAL A 46 10.60 -4.67 -5.33
C VAL A 46 10.18 -3.77 -4.17
N LEU A 47 9.04 -3.11 -4.35
CA LEU A 47 8.40 -2.28 -3.34
C LEU A 47 7.38 -3.14 -2.58
N VAL A 48 7.59 -3.29 -1.27
CA VAL A 48 6.66 -4.00 -0.38
C VAL A 48 5.93 -2.98 0.48
N ASP A 49 4.61 -3.06 0.49
CA ASP A 49 3.76 -2.17 1.30
C ASP A 49 2.66 -3.00 1.98
N ASP A 50 2.00 -2.42 2.98
CA ASP A 50 0.95 -3.13 3.73
C ASP A 50 -0.37 -3.19 2.95
N SER A 51 -0.76 -2.09 2.29
CA SER A 51 -2.08 -2.00 1.63
C SER A 51 -2.13 -0.93 0.54
N ILE A 52 -3.07 -1.11 -0.40
CA ILE A 52 -3.46 -0.06 -1.35
C ILE A 52 -4.94 0.27 -1.13
N VAL A 53 -5.22 1.50 -0.69
CA VAL A 53 -6.59 2.01 -0.54
C VAL A 53 -6.99 2.82 -1.78
N ARG A 54 -6.35 3.97 -2.00
CA ARG A 54 -6.64 4.88 -3.13
C ARG A 54 -5.63 4.79 -4.27
N GLY A 55 -4.47 4.20 -4.04
CA GLY A 55 -3.38 4.09 -5.00
C GLY A 55 -2.50 5.34 -5.16
N THR A 56 -2.91 6.50 -4.65
CA THR A 56 -2.19 7.78 -4.84
C THR A 56 -0.81 7.78 -4.19
N THR A 57 -0.70 7.28 -2.97
CA THR A 57 0.58 7.24 -2.23
C THR A 57 1.59 6.37 -2.95
N ILE A 58 1.20 5.17 -3.35
CA ILE A 58 2.09 4.23 -4.02
C ILE A 58 2.46 4.71 -5.44
N SER A 59 1.53 5.34 -6.17
CA SER A 59 1.81 5.94 -7.48
C SER A 59 2.85 7.06 -7.37
N ASN A 60 2.74 7.92 -6.36
CA ASN A 60 3.73 8.96 -6.09
C ASN A 60 5.10 8.35 -5.78
N LEU A 61 5.15 7.31 -4.95
CA LEU A 61 6.39 6.61 -4.59
C LEU A 61 7.04 5.96 -5.81
N ILE A 62 6.27 5.29 -6.68
CA ILE A 62 6.77 4.72 -7.94
C ILE A 62 7.34 5.82 -8.84
N THR A 63 6.62 6.94 -8.98
CA THR A 63 7.08 8.09 -9.75
C THR A 63 8.42 8.63 -9.21
N MET A 64 8.58 8.68 -7.89
CA MET A 64 9.85 9.08 -7.26
C MET A 64 10.97 8.08 -7.55
N LEU A 65 10.71 6.78 -7.44
CA LEU A 65 11.68 5.73 -7.75
C LEU A 65 12.13 5.76 -9.22
N ARG A 66 11.19 5.99 -10.14
CA ARG A 66 11.48 6.16 -11.57
C ARG A 66 12.37 7.38 -11.82
N LYS A 67 12.04 8.53 -11.20
CA LYS A 67 12.87 9.75 -11.29
C LYS A 67 14.26 9.55 -10.72
N ALA A 68 14.41 8.73 -9.68
CA ALA A 68 15.69 8.32 -9.10
C ALA A 68 16.45 7.28 -9.96
N GLY A 69 15.90 6.88 -11.11
CA GLY A 69 16.56 6.01 -12.08
C GLY A 69 16.31 4.53 -11.92
N ALA A 70 15.23 4.12 -11.23
CA ALA A 70 14.80 2.72 -11.23
C ALA A 70 14.43 2.27 -12.64
N THR A 71 14.91 1.09 -13.06
CA THR A 71 14.59 0.50 -14.36
C THR A 71 13.25 -0.22 -14.36
N GLU A 72 12.94 -0.89 -13.25
CA GLU A 72 11.65 -1.55 -13.03
C GLU A 72 11.20 -1.34 -11.58
N VAL A 73 9.88 -1.28 -11.36
CA VAL A 73 9.28 -1.21 -10.01
C VAL A 73 8.16 -2.24 -9.92
N HIS A 74 8.40 -3.27 -9.14
CA HIS A 74 7.48 -4.36 -8.86
C HIS A 74 6.85 -4.16 -7.49
N VAL A 75 5.53 -4.14 -7.39
CA VAL A 75 4.80 -3.90 -6.14
C VAL A 75 4.29 -5.22 -5.56
N ARG A 76 4.47 -5.39 -4.26
CA ARG A 76 3.94 -6.53 -3.49
C ARG A 76 3.25 -6.00 -2.24
N ILE A 77 1.97 -6.29 -2.14
CA ILE A 77 1.12 -5.86 -1.03
C ILE A 77 0.90 -7.04 -0.09
N SER A 78 1.18 -6.83 1.19
CA SER A 78 1.09 -7.87 2.22
C SER A 78 -0.32 -8.09 2.76
N SER A 79 -1.33 -7.44 2.17
CA SER A 79 -2.74 -7.72 2.40
C SER A 79 -3.44 -8.16 1.11
N PRO A 80 -4.63 -8.78 1.22
CA PRO A 80 -5.57 -8.88 0.10
C PRO A 80 -6.04 -7.48 -0.35
N PRO A 81 -6.63 -7.34 -1.56
CA PRO A 81 -7.21 -6.08 -1.99
C PRO A 81 -8.38 -5.67 -1.09
N PHE A 82 -8.43 -4.40 -0.69
CA PHE A 82 -9.55 -3.83 0.05
C PHE A 82 -10.74 -3.63 -0.90
N LEU A 83 -11.77 -4.45 -0.70
CA LEU A 83 -12.99 -4.45 -1.53
C LEU A 83 -14.18 -3.76 -0.83
N TYR A 84 -14.16 -3.74 0.51
CA TYR A 84 -15.27 -3.26 1.33
C TYR A 84 -14.78 -2.28 2.41
N PRO A 85 -15.64 -1.34 2.87
CA PRO A 85 -15.30 -0.43 3.95
C PRO A 85 -14.97 -1.16 5.25
N CYS A 86 -14.18 -0.53 6.10
CA CYS A 86 -13.97 -0.99 7.45
C CYS A 86 -14.79 -0.11 8.41
N TYR A 87 -15.63 -0.76 9.24
CA TYR A 87 -16.47 -0.05 10.22
C TYR A 87 -15.91 -0.12 11.65
N PHE A 88 -14.80 -0.83 11.86
CA PHE A 88 -14.37 -1.21 13.21
C PHE A 88 -12.95 -0.79 13.58
N GLY A 89 -12.08 -0.46 12.66
CA GLY A 89 -10.70 -0.18 13.05
C GLY A 89 -9.83 0.56 12.03
N THR A 90 -10.21 0.56 10.76
CA THR A 90 -9.42 1.23 9.72
C THR A 90 -10.25 2.38 9.15
N ASP A 91 -9.62 3.54 8.95
CA ASP A 91 -10.26 4.70 8.33
C ASP A 91 -10.44 4.51 6.81
N VAL A 92 -11.43 3.67 6.47
CA VAL A 92 -11.86 3.39 5.10
C VAL A 92 -13.38 3.50 5.05
N PRO A 93 -13.92 4.73 5.01
CA PRO A 93 -15.34 4.98 5.27
C PRO A 93 -16.28 4.63 4.12
N SER A 94 -15.79 4.49 2.87
CA SER A 94 -16.68 4.25 1.72
C SER A 94 -16.01 3.48 0.59
N ASN A 95 -16.82 2.72 -0.16
CA ASN A 95 -16.39 2.00 -1.37
C ASN A 95 -15.78 2.92 -2.44
N LYS A 96 -16.26 4.17 -2.53
CA LYS A 96 -15.77 5.15 -3.53
C LYS A 96 -14.27 5.47 -3.38
N GLN A 97 -13.70 5.22 -2.20
CA GLN A 97 -12.29 5.46 -1.91
C GLN A 97 -11.42 4.23 -2.12
N LEU A 98 -12.03 3.07 -2.36
CA LEU A 98 -11.34 1.81 -2.54
C LEU A 98 -11.07 1.56 -4.03
N ILE A 99 -9.83 1.70 -4.46
CA ILE A 99 -9.47 1.48 -5.87
C ILE A 99 -9.81 0.05 -6.32
N ALA A 100 -9.61 -0.94 -5.46
CA ALA A 100 -9.85 -2.34 -5.77
C ALA A 100 -11.35 -2.72 -5.80
N SER A 101 -12.26 -1.86 -5.31
CA SER A 101 -13.71 -2.09 -5.42
C SER A 101 -14.24 -1.91 -6.84
N SER A 102 -13.51 -1.19 -7.70
CA SER A 102 -13.94 -0.81 -9.06
C SER A 102 -12.94 -1.14 -10.16
N HIS A 103 -11.72 -1.55 -9.81
CA HIS A 103 -10.66 -1.85 -10.76
C HIS A 103 -10.05 -3.22 -10.48
N SER A 104 -9.72 -3.93 -11.54
CA SER A 104 -8.93 -5.16 -11.48
C SER A 104 -7.48 -4.88 -11.05
N THR A 105 -6.79 -5.90 -10.58
CA THR A 105 -5.36 -5.80 -10.23
C THR A 105 -4.51 -5.24 -11.37
N GLU A 106 -4.84 -5.61 -12.62
CA GLU A 106 -4.11 -5.15 -13.80
C GLU A 106 -4.38 -3.65 -14.09
N GLU A 107 -5.61 -3.20 -13.94
CA GLU A 107 -5.95 -1.77 -14.08
C GLU A 107 -5.29 -0.93 -12.98
N ILE A 108 -5.28 -1.43 -11.75
CA ILE A 108 -4.57 -0.78 -10.63
C ILE A 108 -3.07 -0.71 -10.93
N ARG A 109 -2.47 -1.80 -11.40
CA ARG A 109 -1.06 -1.84 -11.80
C ARG A 109 -0.72 -0.73 -12.80
N GLN A 110 -1.56 -0.59 -13.83
CA GLN A 110 -1.39 0.45 -14.86
C GLN A 110 -1.55 1.86 -14.28
N GLN A 111 -2.57 2.08 -13.45
CA GLN A 111 -2.82 3.38 -12.82
C GLN A 111 -1.68 3.84 -11.91
N ILE A 112 -1.10 2.93 -11.12
CA ILE A 112 0.01 3.25 -10.22
C ILE A 112 1.36 3.33 -10.95
N GLY A 113 1.46 2.85 -12.21
CA GLY A 113 2.68 2.88 -13.02
C GLY A 113 3.71 1.79 -12.66
N ALA A 114 3.26 0.67 -12.06
CA ALA A 114 4.11 -0.46 -11.72
C ALA A 114 4.34 -1.41 -12.90
N ASP A 115 5.50 -2.07 -12.93
CA ASP A 115 5.77 -3.14 -13.89
C ASP A 115 5.04 -4.44 -13.54
N SER A 116 4.85 -4.69 -12.25
CA SER A 116 3.95 -5.75 -11.76
C SER A 116 3.35 -5.39 -10.41
N LEU A 117 2.15 -5.89 -10.16
CA LEU A 117 1.45 -5.76 -8.89
C LEU A 117 0.98 -7.15 -8.44
N GLY A 118 1.21 -7.47 -7.17
CA GLY A 118 0.71 -8.68 -6.53
C GLY A 118 0.19 -8.37 -5.14
N TYR A 119 -0.98 -8.91 -4.82
CA TYR A 119 -1.58 -8.92 -3.49
C TYR A 119 -1.39 -10.27 -2.83
N MET A 120 -1.45 -10.30 -1.50
CA MET A 120 -1.55 -11.55 -0.75
C MET A 120 -2.94 -12.17 -0.99
N PRO A 121 -3.05 -13.47 -1.30
CA PRO A 121 -4.34 -14.14 -1.33
C PRO A 121 -4.97 -14.18 0.06
N ILE A 122 -6.33 -14.08 0.13
CA ILE A 122 -7.05 -14.04 1.41
C ILE A 122 -6.87 -15.33 2.22
N ASP A 123 -6.74 -16.47 1.55
CA ASP A 123 -6.52 -17.77 2.20
C ASP A 123 -5.14 -17.83 2.86
N GLU A 124 -4.12 -17.23 2.25
CA GLU A 124 -2.78 -17.17 2.83
C GLU A 124 -2.75 -16.28 4.09
N LEU A 125 -3.59 -15.25 4.14
CA LEU A 125 -3.72 -14.43 5.35
C LEU A 125 -4.21 -15.27 6.53
N GLN A 126 -5.18 -16.18 6.32
CA GLN A 126 -5.64 -17.11 7.37
C GLN A 126 -4.57 -18.15 7.72
N ASN A 127 -3.87 -18.68 6.72
CA ASN A 127 -2.80 -19.65 6.93
C ASN A 127 -1.66 -19.10 7.80
N MET A 128 -1.33 -17.80 7.65
CA MET A 128 -0.30 -17.14 8.46
C MET A 128 -0.61 -17.09 9.95
N VAL A 129 -1.88 -16.98 10.31
CA VAL A 129 -2.33 -16.87 11.72
C VAL A 129 -2.86 -18.17 12.28
N GLY A 130 -2.96 -19.22 11.47
CA GLY A 130 -3.48 -20.52 11.86
C GLY A 130 -4.95 -20.46 12.29
N ASP A 131 -5.26 -21.02 13.46
CA ASP A 131 -6.62 -21.08 14.00
C ASP A 131 -7.06 -19.80 14.72
N LEU A 132 -6.22 -18.75 14.75
CA LEU A 132 -6.61 -17.49 15.39
C LEU A 132 -7.71 -16.81 14.58
N PRO A 133 -8.82 -16.40 15.24
CA PRO A 133 -9.88 -15.67 14.57
C PRO A 133 -9.38 -14.26 14.17
N ILE A 134 -9.48 -13.94 12.90
CA ILE A 134 -9.16 -12.61 12.35
C ILE A 134 -10.37 -12.02 11.63
N CYS A 135 -10.52 -10.70 11.72
CA CYS A 135 -11.51 -10.00 10.92
C CYS A 135 -11.00 -9.84 9.50
N ARG A 136 -11.78 -10.30 8.51
CA ARG A 136 -11.47 -10.18 7.07
C ARG A 136 -12.50 -9.37 6.30
N ALA A 137 -13.39 -8.68 7.01
CA ALA A 137 -14.56 -8.05 6.43
C ALA A 137 -14.25 -7.04 5.30
N CYS A 138 -13.15 -6.30 5.40
CA CYS A 138 -12.72 -5.38 4.33
C CYS A 138 -12.25 -6.10 3.04
N PHE A 139 -12.03 -7.42 3.09
CA PHE A 139 -11.63 -8.23 1.94
C PHE A 139 -12.76 -9.07 1.38
N ASP A 140 -13.64 -9.63 2.24
CA ASP A 140 -14.66 -10.62 1.85
C ASP A 140 -16.09 -10.28 2.28
N SER A 141 -16.33 -9.11 2.88
CA SER A 141 -17.62 -8.64 3.42
C SER A 141 -18.20 -9.41 4.62
N HIS A 142 -17.46 -10.36 5.19
CA HIS A 142 -17.93 -11.11 6.36
C HIS A 142 -17.60 -10.36 7.65
N TYR A 143 -18.52 -9.50 8.06
CA TYR A 143 -18.36 -8.68 9.26
C TYR A 143 -18.61 -9.50 10.53
N PRO A 144 -17.77 -9.38 11.58
CA PRO A 144 -17.88 -10.17 12.80
C PRO A 144 -19.07 -9.77 13.69
N MET A 145 -19.69 -8.62 13.41
CA MET A 145 -20.86 -8.09 14.12
C MET A 145 -21.70 -7.24 13.16
N GLU A 146 -22.89 -6.84 13.60
CA GLU A 146 -23.75 -5.98 12.80
C GLU A 146 -23.05 -4.68 12.43
N VAL A 147 -23.10 -4.34 11.16
CA VAL A 147 -22.57 -3.09 10.65
C VAL A 147 -23.41 -1.93 11.19
N PRO A 148 -22.80 -0.91 11.82
CA PRO A 148 -23.53 0.23 12.32
C PRO A 148 -24.38 0.87 11.20
N LYS A 149 -25.68 1.04 11.46
CA LYS A 149 -26.57 1.80 10.58
C LYS A 149 -26.24 3.29 10.72
N GLN A 150 -25.10 3.71 10.22
CA GLN A 150 -24.77 5.12 10.13
C GLN A 150 -25.27 5.65 8.78
N ASP A 151 -26.10 6.68 8.84
CA ASP A 151 -26.30 7.60 7.73
C ASP A 151 -24.97 8.33 7.48
N ILE A 152 -24.14 7.72 6.63
CA ILE A 152 -22.81 8.25 6.25
C ILE A 152 -22.94 9.58 5.51
N SER A 153 -24.15 9.96 5.08
CA SER A 153 -24.44 11.24 4.45
C SER A 153 -24.16 12.45 5.36
N ALA A 154 -24.30 12.29 6.67
CA ALA A 154 -24.08 13.38 7.63
C ALA A 154 -22.59 13.66 7.97
N LEU A 155 -21.68 12.72 7.71
CA LEU A 155 -20.24 12.88 7.96
C LEU A 155 -19.47 13.43 6.75
N LEU A 156 -20.12 13.60 5.61
CA LEU A 156 -19.51 14.11 4.37
C LEU A 156 -19.81 15.60 4.12
N GLU A 157 -20.61 16.26 4.99
CA GLU A 157 -21.00 17.67 4.88
C GLU A 157 -20.33 18.58 5.92
N SER A 158 -19.35 18.10 6.67
CA SER A 158 -18.62 18.92 7.65
C SER A 158 -17.15 19.17 7.25
#